data_0fa6781869dc86fc54f83c3d38ac0979
#
_entry.id   0fa6781869dc86fc54f83c3d38ac0979
#
_cell.length_a   1.000
_cell.length_b   1.000
_cell.length_c   1.000
_cell.angle_alpha   90.00
_cell.angle_beta   90.00
_cell.angle_gamma   90.00
#
_symmetry.space_group_name_H-M   'P 1'
#
loop_
_entity.id
_entity.type
_entity.pdbx_description
1 polymer ?
#
loop_
_entity_poly.entity_id
_entity_poly.type
_entity_poly.pdbx_seq_one_letter_code
_entity_poly.pdbx_strand_id
1 'polypeptide(L)'
;MTNTYDMDPTVMLPPSPDRRWKIAKQLGIDTAVVRFWGVDDWWEYDTLQRTVTRFEDHGFSLDVVEDRPPMEKTVLGEDGRDAEIETVKTLIENMGRLGIDTYCWVWTENPLGVIRTSDSLPGRGDSQRIGYSHEWMERAPNHEAAGITEAELWENLEYFLDQVVPVAEEHGVNLALHPDDPPTSPVRGVPRIVQSTEDYRRILELHDSSNHGVTFCQGNFSAMACDTIEVIREFGDRIHFVHFRDVDGDERNFVETWHDEGPTDMKAAIEAYRDIGFEGPIRPDHVPRMVGESDREDAMAGYTDMGRLFAIGYIKGLLE
;
A
#
# COMPACT_ATOMS: atom_id res chain seq x y z
N MET A 1 7.71 -10.96 -23.31
CA MET A 1 6.67 -10.24 -24.10
C MET A 1 6.68 -8.85 -23.52
N THR A 2 6.82 -7.83 -24.33
CA THR A 2 6.74 -6.44 -23.85
C THR A 2 5.34 -6.19 -23.32
N ASN A 3 5.23 -5.58 -22.13
CA ASN A 3 3.97 -5.09 -21.57
C ASN A 3 3.27 -4.26 -22.65
N THR A 4 2.02 -4.56 -22.97
CA THR A 4 1.23 -3.87 -24.00
C THR A 4 0.19 -2.96 -23.39
N TYR A 5 0.15 -2.90 -22.06
CA TYR A 5 -0.79 -2.07 -21.32
C TYR A 5 -0.18 -0.68 -21.08
N ASP A 6 -1.03 0.28 -20.92
CA ASP A 6 -0.70 1.69 -20.59
C ASP A 6 -0.40 1.91 -19.09
N MET A 7 -0.64 0.92 -18.24
CA MET A 7 -0.23 0.85 -16.84
C MET A 7 0.48 -0.48 -16.60
N ASP A 8 1.25 -0.59 -15.52
CA ASP A 8 2.01 -1.80 -15.21
C ASP A 8 1.29 -2.71 -14.22
N PRO A 9 0.57 -3.76 -14.68
CA PRO A 9 0.00 -4.75 -13.78
C PRO A 9 1.10 -5.44 -12.99
N THR A 10 1.06 -5.34 -11.67
CA THR A 10 2.09 -5.86 -10.80
C THR A 10 1.51 -6.69 -9.65
N VAL A 11 2.37 -7.39 -8.93
CA VAL A 11 1.99 -8.19 -7.76
C VAL A 11 3.02 -8.09 -6.65
N MET A 12 2.53 -8.17 -5.42
CA MET A 12 3.41 -8.26 -4.26
C MET A 12 3.98 -9.67 -4.11
N LEU A 13 5.30 -9.76 -4.09
CA LEU A 13 6.07 -11.00 -3.99
C LEU A 13 7.03 -10.96 -2.79
N PRO A 14 7.36 -12.11 -2.18
CA PRO A 14 8.40 -12.17 -1.16
C PRO A 14 9.79 -11.94 -1.79
N PRO A 15 10.81 -11.59 -0.99
CA PRO A 15 12.16 -11.32 -1.50
C PRO A 15 12.92 -12.56 -1.98
N SER A 16 12.32 -13.74 -1.84
CA SER A 16 12.87 -15.02 -2.29
C SER A 16 11.86 -15.80 -3.11
N PRO A 17 12.31 -16.46 -4.21
CA PRO A 17 11.44 -17.21 -5.09
C PRO A 17 10.64 -18.30 -4.38
N ASP A 18 9.34 -18.29 -4.62
CA ASP A 18 8.42 -19.34 -4.24
C ASP A 18 7.42 -19.64 -5.35
N ARG A 19 6.33 -20.36 -5.05
CA ARG A 19 5.32 -20.64 -6.07
C ARG A 19 4.59 -19.39 -6.58
N ARG A 20 4.48 -18.30 -5.79
CA ARG A 20 3.83 -17.04 -6.20
C ARG A 20 4.56 -16.39 -7.37
N TRP A 21 5.90 -16.47 -7.38
CA TRP A 21 6.72 -16.00 -8.50
C TRP A 21 6.37 -16.71 -9.80
N LYS A 22 6.20 -18.06 -9.73
CA LYS A 22 5.82 -18.85 -10.91
C LYS A 22 4.41 -18.52 -11.39
N ILE A 23 3.47 -18.33 -10.46
CA ILE A 23 2.09 -17.92 -10.78
C ILE A 23 2.11 -16.54 -11.48
N ALA A 24 2.83 -15.57 -10.95
CA ALA A 24 2.96 -14.24 -11.55
C ALA A 24 3.47 -14.33 -13.00
N LYS A 25 4.54 -15.09 -13.25
CA LYS A 25 5.07 -15.28 -14.60
C LYS A 25 4.07 -15.99 -15.53
N GLN A 26 3.30 -16.97 -15.03
CA GLN A 26 2.24 -17.65 -15.82
C GLN A 26 1.09 -16.70 -16.18
N LEU A 27 0.86 -15.66 -15.37
CA LEU A 27 -0.09 -14.60 -15.66
C LEU A 27 0.48 -13.52 -16.60
N GLY A 28 1.74 -13.64 -17.01
CA GLY A 28 2.41 -12.63 -17.82
C GLY A 28 2.67 -11.32 -17.09
N ILE A 29 2.97 -11.41 -15.79
CA ILE A 29 3.41 -10.28 -14.98
C ILE A 29 4.93 -10.24 -15.00
N ASP A 30 5.48 -9.10 -15.35
CA ASP A 30 6.92 -8.86 -15.46
C ASP A 30 7.43 -7.80 -14.46
N THR A 31 6.54 -7.13 -13.75
CA THR A 31 6.84 -6.14 -12.71
C THR A 31 6.45 -6.65 -11.33
N ALA A 32 7.16 -6.24 -10.30
CA ALA A 32 6.93 -6.74 -8.96
C ALA A 32 7.02 -5.64 -7.89
N VAL A 33 6.25 -5.86 -6.85
CA VAL A 33 6.34 -5.17 -5.56
C VAL A 33 6.99 -6.12 -4.57
N VAL A 34 7.97 -5.68 -3.78
CA VAL A 34 8.57 -6.51 -2.73
C VAL A 34 8.14 -6.06 -1.35
N ARG A 35 7.92 -7.07 -0.48
CA ARG A 35 7.80 -6.88 0.96
C ARG A 35 8.71 -7.87 1.70
N PHE A 36 9.46 -7.38 2.69
CA PHE A 36 10.58 -8.08 3.33
C PHE A 36 10.22 -8.81 4.63
N TRP A 37 9.05 -9.40 4.74
CA TRP A 37 8.62 -10.09 5.96
C TRP A 37 9.71 -10.91 6.63
N GLY A 38 10.07 -10.52 7.87
CA GLY A 38 11.03 -11.26 8.69
C GLY A 38 12.47 -11.22 8.21
N VAL A 39 12.83 -10.26 7.38
CA VAL A 39 14.22 -10.00 6.97
C VAL A 39 14.70 -8.78 7.73
N ASP A 40 15.70 -8.98 8.58
CA ASP A 40 16.35 -7.89 9.31
C ASP A 40 17.23 -7.05 8.37
N ASP A 41 17.38 -5.76 8.67
CA ASP A 41 18.23 -4.81 7.95
C ASP A 41 18.06 -4.85 6.42
N TRP A 42 16.82 -5.10 5.97
CA TRP A 42 16.51 -5.28 4.55
C TRP A 42 16.75 -4.01 3.71
N TRP A 43 16.80 -2.83 4.32
CA TRP A 43 17.07 -1.54 3.69
C TRP A 43 18.54 -1.33 3.30
N GLU A 44 19.45 -2.20 3.79
CA GLU A 44 20.85 -2.16 3.47
C GLU A 44 21.12 -2.49 1.99
N TYR A 45 22.08 -1.79 1.39
CA TYR A 45 22.41 -1.92 -0.03
C TYR A 45 22.59 -3.37 -0.49
N ASP A 46 23.38 -4.14 0.26
CA ASP A 46 23.70 -5.52 -0.11
C ASP A 46 22.45 -6.44 -0.14
N THR A 47 21.49 -6.21 0.74
CA THR A 47 20.25 -7.00 0.79
C THR A 47 19.32 -6.59 -0.33
N LEU A 48 19.15 -5.28 -0.57
CA LEU A 48 18.38 -4.77 -1.70
C LEU A 48 18.98 -5.21 -3.03
N GLN A 49 20.29 -5.05 -3.23
CA GLN A 49 20.98 -5.44 -4.45
C GLN A 49 20.80 -6.93 -4.77
N ARG A 50 20.99 -7.81 -3.78
CA ARG A 50 20.75 -9.26 -3.96
C ARG A 50 19.27 -9.55 -4.29
N THR A 51 18.36 -8.75 -3.76
CA THR A 51 16.94 -8.89 -4.05
C THR A 51 16.64 -8.46 -5.48
N VAL A 52 17.09 -7.29 -5.91
CA VAL A 52 16.95 -6.82 -7.30
C VAL A 52 17.49 -7.85 -8.29
N THR A 53 18.77 -8.28 -8.12
CA THR A 53 19.37 -9.28 -9.01
C THR A 53 18.55 -10.58 -9.06
N ARG A 54 17.99 -10.99 -7.92
CA ARG A 54 17.16 -12.21 -7.87
C ARG A 54 15.85 -12.05 -8.65
N PHE A 55 15.21 -10.86 -8.59
CA PHE A 55 14.04 -10.55 -9.41
C PHE A 55 14.40 -10.55 -10.90
N GLU A 56 15.47 -9.88 -11.29
CA GLU A 56 15.97 -9.82 -12.67
C GLU A 56 16.30 -11.21 -13.24
N ASP A 57 17.00 -12.06 -12.46
CA ASP A 57 17.33 -13.44 -12.83
C ASP A 57 16.08 -14.31 -13.10
N HIS A 58 14.93 -13.92 -12.54
CA HIS A 58 13.64 -14.59 -12.77
C HIS A 58 12.74 -13.82 -13.76
N GLY A 59 13.27 -12.78 -14.38
CA GLY A 59 12.59 -12.00 -15.42
C GLY A 59 11.54 -11.04 -14.89
N PHE A 60 11.74 -10.49 -13.68
CA PHE A 60 10.95 -9.39 -13.15
C PHE A 60 11.77 -8.11 -13.07
N SER A 61 11.13 -6.98 -13.32
CA SER A 61 11.57 -5.68 -12.80
C SER A 61 11.05 -5.53 -11.36
N LEU A 62 11.87 -4.99 -10.47
CA LEU A 62 11.46 -4.66 -9.11
C LEU A 62 11.23 -3.16 -9.03
N ASP A 63 9.97 -2.73 -9.08
CA ASP A 63 9.62 -1.32 -9.25
C ASP A 63 9.20 -0.67 -7.93
N VAL A 64 8.70 -1.46 -6.97
CA VAL A 64 8.16 -0.93 -5.72
C VAL A 64 8.70 -1.71 -4.52
N VAL A 65 9.17 -0.96 -3.52
CA VAL A 65 9.32 -1.46 -2.16
C VAL A 65 8.08 -1.04 -1.36
N GLU A 66 7.34 -2.01 -0.84
CA GLU A 66 6.16 -1.81 0.00
C GLU A 66 6.41 -2.40 1.38
N ASP A 67 7.23 -1.74 2.14
CA ASP A 67 7.56 -2.13 3.51
C ASP A 67 8.01 -0.90 4.30
N ARG A 68 8.27 -1.09 5.59
CA ARG A 68 8.66 0.00 6.47
C ARG A 68 9.86 -0.43 7.34
N PRO A 69 10.99 0.30 7.26
CA PRO A 69 12.04 0.16 8.26
C PRO A 69 11.53 0.65 9.63
N PRO A 70 12.29 0.50 10.73
CA PRO A 70 11.91 1.06 12.02
C PRO A 70 11.58 2.55 11.90
N MET A 71 10.38 2.96 12.31
CA MET A 71 9.88 4.34 12.28
C MET A 71 9.00 4.68 13.50
N GLU A 72 8.94 3.82 14.49
CA GLU A 72 8.08 4.01 15.67
C GLU A 72 8.43 5.29 16.42
N LYS A 73 9.72 5.52 16.66
CA LYS A 73 10.22 6.72 17.34
C LYS A 73 10.00 7.98 16.50
N THR A 74 10.11 7.83 15.18
CA THR A 74 9.86 8.92 14.23
C THR A 74 8.40 9.36 14.28
N VAL A 75 7.48 8.41 14.22
CA VAL A 75 6.03 8.69 14.29
C VAL A 75 5.65 9.30 15.64
N LEU A 76 6.22 8.79 16.74
CA LEU A 76 5.90 9.26 18.10
C LEU A 76 6.72 10.48 18.54
N GLY A 77 7.70 10.93 17.77
CA GLY A 77 8.56 12.06 18.11
C GLY A 77 9.54 11.79 19.25
N GLU A 78 9.89 10.53 19.48
CA GLU A 78 10.71 10.07 20.60
C GLU A 78 12.22 10.23 20.36
N ASP A 79 12.98 10.12 21.44
CA ASP A 79 14.46 10.10 21.39
C ASP A 79 14.96 8.95 20.50
N GLY A 80 15.78 9.28 19.51
CA GLY A 80 16.30 8.35 18.52
C GLY A 80 15.54 8.36 17.18
N ARG A 81 14.52 9.21 17.02
CA ARG A 81 13.83 9.41 15.74
C ARG A 81 14.77 9.75 14.59
N ASP A 82 15.80 10.57 14.86
CA ASP A 82 16.76 10.97 13.82
C ASP A 82 17.55 9.78 13.26
N ALA A 83 17.85 8.77 14.09
CA ALA A 83 18.49 7.55 13.62
C ALA A 83 17.57 6.70 12.73
N GLU A 84 16.28 6.65 13.03
CA GLU A 84 15.29 5.99 12.17
C GLU A 84 15.12 6.75 10.85
N ILE A 85 15.09 8.09 10.88
CA ILE A 85 15.03 8.92 9.67
C ILE A 85 16.26 8.68 8.79
N GLU A 86 17.47 8.61 9.36
CA GLU A 86 18.67 8.28 8.60
C GLU A 86 18.61 6.88 7.97
N THR A 87 17.95 5.92 8.62
CA THR A 87 17.67 4.60 8.03
C THR A 87 16.76 4.71 6.81
N VAL A 88 15.70 5.50 6.87
CA VAL A 88 14.80 5.75 5.72
C VAL A 88 15.55 6.45 4.58
N LYS A 89 16.39 7.45 4.88
CA LYS A 89 17.23 8.13 3.88
C LYS A 89 18.19 7.14 3.21
N THR A 90 18.83 6.26 3.98
CA THR A 90 19.68 5.18 3.46
C THR A 90 18.90 4.25 2.52
N LEU A 91 17.68 3.87 2.89
CA LEU A 91 16.80 3.09 2.03
C LEU A 91 16.55 3.81 0.69
N ILE A 92 16.13 5.08 0.73
CA ILE A 92 15.83 5.89 -0.46
C ILE A 92 17.06 6.00 -1.38
N GLU A 93 18.23 6.32 -0.82
CA GLU A 93 19.49 6.35 -1.56
C GLU A 93 19.80 5.01 -2.24
N ASN A 94 19.63 3.90 -1.51
CA ASN A 94 19.90 2.57 -2.03
C ASN A 94 18.90 2.18 -3.12
N MET A 95 17.62 2.54 -2.97
CA MET A 95 16.61 2.34 -3.98
C MET A 95 16.97 3.09 -5.28
N GLY A 96 17.30 4.38 -5.20
CA GLY A 96 17.69 5.17 -6.37
C GLY A 96 18.94 4.62 -7.07
N ARG A 97 19.96 4.17 -6.31
CA ARG A 97 21.16 3.51 -6.88
C ARG A 97 20.86 2.19 -7.61
N LEU A 98 19.79 1.50 -7.21
CA LEU A 98 19.38 0.21 -7.74
C LEU A 98 18.27 0.29 -8.79
N GLY A 99 17.76 1.50 -9.07
CA GLY A 99 16.68 1.71 -10.03
C GLY A 99 15.32 1.22 -9.56
N ILE A 100 15.07 1.29 -8.25
CA ILE A 100 13.75 1.02 -7.67
C ILE A 100 13.06 2.36 -7.49
N ASP A 101 12.01 2.60 -8.27
CA ASP A 101 11.47 3.93 -8.46
C ASP A 101 10.46 4.37 -7.40
N THR A 102 9.82 3.42 -6.68
CA THR A 102 8.71 3.77 -5.78
C THR A 102 8.84 3.13 -4.41
N TYR A 103 8.76 3.98 -3.38
CA TYR A 103 8.68 3.57 -1.98
C TYR A 103 7.26 3.78 -1.46
N CYS A 104 6.53 2.68 -1.27
CA CYS A 104 5.21 2.68 -0.64
C CYS A 104 5.36 2.54 0.88
N TRP A 105 4.93 3.54 1.62
CA TRP A 105 5.11 3.63 3.07
C TRP A 105 3.85 4.10 3.79
N VAL A 106 3.79 3.90 5.10
CA VAL A 106 2.65 4.26 5.96
C VAL A 106 3.11 5.16 7.12
N TRP A 107 2.26 6.10 7.53
CA TRP A 107 2.46 6.96 8.71
C TRP A 107 1.60 6.49 9.87
N THR A 108 1.85 5.29 10.35
CA THR A 108 1.08 4.69 11.44
C THR A 108 2.03 3.94 12.36
N GLU A 109 1.84 4.08 13.66
CA GLU A 109 2.60 3.31 14.64
C GLU A 109 2.30 1.80 14.47
N ASN A 110 3.34 0.97 14.49
CA ASN A 110 3.21 -0.49 14.44
C ASN A 110 2.81 -1.06 15.83
N PRO A 111 1.86 -2.00 15.98
CA PRO A 111 1.25 -2.81 14.92
C PRO A 111 -0.12 -2.30 14.43
N LEU A 112 -0.42 -1.02 14.54
CA LEU A 112 -1.72 -0.46 14.17
C LEU A 112 -1.90 -0.23 12.65
N GLY A 113 -1.02 -0.76 11.79
CA GLY A 113 -1.07 -0.59 10.35
C GLY A 113 -2.39 -1.07 9.73
N VAL A 114 -2.40 -2.24 9.14
CA VAL A 114 -3.61 -2.84 8.56
C VAL A 114 -4.38 -3.61 9.62
N ILE A 115 -5.59 -3.16 9.97
CA ILE A 115 -6.42 -3.80 10.98
C ILE A 115 -7.70 -4.36 10.34
N ARG A 116 -7.98 -5.64 10.61
CA ARG A 116 -9.24 -6.27 10.30
C ARG A 116 -9.80 -6.94 11.56
N THR A 117 -11.11 -6.82 11.75
CA THR A 117 -11.82 -7.40 12.90
C THR A 117 -12.49 -8.73 12.57
N SER A 118 -12.54 -9.06 11.27
CA SER A 118 -13.00 -10.37 10.78
C SER A 118 -12.15 -10.82 9.60
N ASP A 119 -11.86 -12.11 9.53
CA ASP A 119 -11.09 -12.78 8.48
C ASP A 119 -11.89 -13.76 7.62
N SER A 120 -13.19 -13.92 7.90
CA SER A 120 -14.03 -14.99 7.35
C SER A 120 -15.49 -14.61 7.13
N LEU A 121 -15.77 -13.33 6.83
CA LEU A 121 -17.13 -12.90 6.50
C LEU A 121 -17.60 -13.58 5.20
N PRO A 122 -18.87 -14.08 5.15
CA PRO A 122 -19.37 -14.74 3.97
C PRO A 122 -19.46 -13.77 2.77
N GLY A 123 -19.05 -14.23 1.62
CA GLY A 123 -19.11 -13.54 0.34
C GLY A 123 -19.79 -14.36 -0.74
N ARG A 124 -19.71 -13.92 -1.97
CA ARG A 124 -20.26 -14.60 -3.16
C ARG A 124 -19.80 -16.07 -3.23
N GLY A 125 -20.74 -17.01 -3.34
CA GLY A 125 -20.46 -18.43 -3.45
C GLY A 125 -19.72 -19.03 -2.24
N ASP A 126 -20.02 -18.53 -1.05
CA ASP A 126 -19.38 -18.93 0.21
C ASP A 126 -17.87 -18.62 0.29
N SER A 127 -17.36 -17.71 -0.56
CA SER A 127 -16.03 -17.15 -0.40
C SER A 127 -15.92 -16.43 0.95
N GLN A 128 -14.71 -16.33 1.47
CA GLN A 128 -14.47 -15.63 2.74
C GLN A 128 -13.79 -14.28 2.47
N ARG A 129 -14.34 -13.25 3.08
CA ARG A 129 -13.84 -11.87 2.97
C ARG A 129 -13.35 -11.37 4.32
N ILE A 130 -12.39 -10.49 4.32
CA ILE A 130 -11.98 -9.76 5.52
C ILE A 130 -12.79 -8.48 5.67
N GLY A 131 -12.92 -8.00 6.90
CA GLY A 131 -13.69 -6.80 7.17
C GLY A 131 -13.27 -6.11 8.45
N TYR A 132 -13.72 -4.88 8.60
CA TYR A 132 -13.46 -4.04 9.76
C TYR A 132 -14.76 -3.58 10.40
N SER A 133 -14.77 -3.52 11.73
CA SER A 133 -15.82 -2.88 12.53
C SER A 133 -15.19 -2.10 13.67
N HIS A 134 -15.37 -0.80 13.66
CA HIS A 134 -14.83 0.11 14.66
C HIS A 134 -15.40 -0.18 16.08
N GLU A 135 -16.64 -0.66 16.17
CA GLU A 135 -17.26 -1.06 17.44
C GLU A 135 -16.41 -2.11 18.21
N TRP A 136 -15.74 -3.03 17.48
CA TRP A 136 -14.81 -3.97 18.11
C TRP A 136 -13.52 -3.29 18.56
N MET A 137 -13.05 -2.27 17.83
CA MET A 137 -11.85 -1.52 18.21
C MET A 137 -12.09 -0.62 19.43
N GLU A 138 -13.29 -0.06 19.58
CA GLU A 138 -13.67 0.69 20.77
C GLU A 138 -13.65 -0.17 22.04
N ARG A 139 -13.81 -1.48 21.91
CA ARG A 139 -13.74 -2.45 23.02
C ARG A 139 -12.33 -2.96 23.29
N ALA A 140 -11.41 -2.76 22.35
CA ALA A 140 -10.03 -3.20 22.52
C ALA A 140 -9.30 -2.31 23.54
N PRO A 141 -8.33 -2.85 24.28
CA PRO A 141 -7.50 -2.02 25.15
C PRO A 141 -6.74 -0.98 24.32
N ASN A 142 -6.50 0.19 24.93
CA ASN A 142 -5.66 1.19 24.31
C ASN A 142 -4.28 0.62 23.96
N HIS A 143 -3.72 1.13 22.87
CA HIS A 143 -2.34 0.88 22.50
C HIS A 143 -1.38 1.63 23.44
N GLU A 144 -0.12 1.21 23.55
CA GLU A 144 0.88 1.86 24.39
C GLU A 144 1.17 3.32 23.95
N ALA A 145 1.06 3.61 22.66
CA ALA A 145 1.16 4.95 22.08
C ALA A 145 -0.09 5.83 22.34
N ALA A 146 -1.12 5.31 23.01
CA ALA A 146 -2.30 6.10 23.34
C ALA A 146 -1.91 7.27 24.27
N GLY A 147 -2.23 8.48 23.84
CA GLY A 147 -1.84 9.70 24.55
C GLY A 147 -1.08 10.69 23.69
N ILE A 148 -0.50 10.23 22.57
CA ILE A 148 -0.03 11.15 21.54
C ILE A 148 -1.22 11.92 20.96
N THR A 149 -1.04 13.19 20.67
CA THR A 149 -2.08 14.05 20.09
C THR A 149 -1.99 14.06 18.57
N GLU A 150 -3.07 14.40 17.93
CA GLU A 150 -3.09 14.61 16.47
C GLU A 150 -2.11 15.71 16.05
N ALA A 151 -2.00 16.78 16.83
CA ALA A 151 -1.07 17.88 16.57
C ALA A 151 0.39 17.41 16.58
N GLU A 152 0.78 16.58 17.56
CA GLU A 152 2.12 16.00 17.63
C GLU A 152 2.41 15.08 16.43
N LEU A 153 1.41 14.29 15.97
CA LEU A 153 1.57 13.46 14.77
C LEU A 153 1.81 14.31 13.51
N TRP A 154 1.11 15.43 13.36
CA TRP A 154 1.32 16.37 12.26
C TRP A 154 2.69 17.03 12.31
N GLU A 155 3.14 17.50 13.48
CA GLU A 155 4.48 18.08 13.68
C GLU A 155 5.58 17.05 13.36
N ASN A 156 5.39 15.80 13.78
CA ASN A 156 6.35 14.73 13.51
C ASN A 156 6.39 14.34 12.03
N LEU A 157 5.23 14.33 11.34
CA LEU A 157 5.17 14.07 9.91
C LEU A 157 5.87 15.16 9.10
N GLU A 158 5.62 16.44 9.42
CA GLU A 158 6.29 17.57 8.77
C GLU A 158 7.80 17.48 8.97
N TYR A 159 8.25 17.24 10.22
CA TYR A 159 9.66 17.04 10.52
C TYR A 159 10.30 15.90 9.73
N PHE A 160 9.58 14.77 9.57
CA PHE A 160 10.04 13.63 8.79
C PHE A 160 10.14 13.99 7.30
N LEU A 161 9.10 14.59 6.73
CA LEU A 161 9.08 14.94 5.31
C LEU A 161 10.15 15.96 4.96
N ASP A 162 10.43 16.95 5.82
CA ASP A 162 11.53 17.91 5.67
C ASP A 162 12.89 17.24 5.46
N GLN A 163 13.08 16.05 6.05
CA GLN A 163 14.35 15.31 5.98
C GLN A 163 14.41 14.37 4.79
N VAL A 164 13.29 13.74 4.40
CA VAL A 164 13.32 12.63 3.43
C VAL A 164 12.95 13.06 2.01
N VAL A 165 12.10 14.08 1.84
CA VAL A 165 11.69 14.55 0.51
C VAL A 165 12.89 15.04 -0.32
N PRO A 166 13.82 15.86 0.21
CA PRO A 166 15.00 16.27 -0.55
C PRO A 166 15.89 15.10 -1.00
N VAL A 167 15.98 14.03 -0.18
CA VAL A 167 16.75 12.83 -0.54
C VAL A 167 16.04 12.04 -1.64
N ALA A 168 14.73 11.95 -1.60
CA ALA A 168 13.92 11.32 -2.63
C ALA A 168 14.06 12.04 -3.99
N GLU A 169 14.05 13.37 -3.98
CA GLU A 169 14.31 14.20 -5.18
C GLU A 169 15.72 13.96 -5.75
N GLU A 170 16.75 13.95 -4.89
CA GLU A 170 18.13 13.74 -5.33
C GLU A 170 18.34 12.37 -5.98
N HIS A 171 17.64 11.35 -5.48
CA HIS A 171 17.80 9.97 -5.94
C HIS A 171 16.70 9.50 -6.91
N GLY A 172 15.74 10.36 -7.25
CA GLY A 172 14.67 10.06 -8.20
C GLY A 172 13.69 8.98 -7.70
N VAL A 173 13.48 8.89 -6.39
CA VAL A 173 12.56 7.92 -5.79
C VAL A 173 11.24 8.59 -5.43
N ASN A 174 10.13 7.99 -5.83
CA ASN A 174 8.79 8.46 -5.49
C ASN A 174 8.38 7.96 -4.10
N LEU A 175 8.07 8.88 -3.20
CA LEU A 175 7.52 8.59 -1.88
C LEU A 175 6.00 8.46 -1.99
N ALA A 176 5.49 7.25 -2.02
CA ALA A 176 4.07 6.95 -2.18
C ALA A 176 3.43 6.65 -0.82
N LEU A 177 2.85 7.66 -0.16
CA LEU A 177 2.20 7.49 1.14
C LEU A 177 0.89 6.73 0.99
N HIS A 178 0.78 5.60 1.68
CA HIS A 178 -0.43 4.80 1.79
C HIS A 178 -1.36 5.37 2.88
N PRO A 179 -2.69 5.39 2.68
CA PRO A 179 -3.63 5.81 3.71
C PRO A 179 -3.60 4.90 4.93
N ASP A 180 -4.02 5.43 6.07
CA ASP A 180 -4.32 4.61 7.23
C ASP A 180 -5.37 3.54 6.87
N ASP A 181 -5.16 2.29 7.29
CA ASP A 181 -6.08 1.19 7.01
C ASP A 181 -6.48 0.46 8.31
N PRO A 182 -7.68 0.70 8.82
CA PRO A 182 -8.81 1.46 8.25
C PRO A 182 -8.60 2.99 8.31
N PRO A 183 -9.23 3.76 7.42
CA PRO A 183 -9.14 5.22 7.40
C PRO A 183 -10.09 5.84 8.43
N THR A 184 -9.84 5.58 9.71
CA THR A 184 -10.65 6.07 10.83
C THR A 184 -9.80 6.44 12.03
N SER A 185 -10.27 7.35 12.86
CA SER A 185 -9.54 7.87 14.03
C SER A 185 -10.50 8.11 15.22
N PRO A 186 -10.04 7.87 16.47
CA PRO A 186 -8.80 7.17 16.84
C PRO A 186 -8.96 5.65 16.74
N VAL A 187 -7.84 4.93 16.61
CA VAL A 187 -7.83 3.47 16.73
C VAL A 187 -7.07 3.06 17.98
N ARG A 188 -7.72 2.36 18.89
CA ARG A 188 -7.16 1.94 20.19
C ARG A 188 -6.52 3.11 20.97
N GLY A 189 -7.16 4.30 20.92
CA GLY A 189 -6.71 5.50 21.58
C GLY A 189 -5.58 6.27 20.91
N VAL A 190 -5.12 5.84 19.74
CA VAL A 190 -4.11 6.53 18.93
C VAL A 190 -4.80 7.27 17.79
N PRO A 191 -4.62 8.58 17.63
CA PRO A 191 -5.16 9.31 16.49
C PRO A 191 -4.46 8.90 15.19
N ARG A 192 -5.14 9.12 14.07
CA ARG A 192 -4.65 8.88 12.71
C ARG A 192 -4.84 10.14 11.88
N ILE A 193 -3.88 10.45 11.03
CA ILE A 193 -3.84 11.70 10.25
C ILE A 193 -3.73 11.49 8.74
N VAL A 194 -3.84 10.25 8.26
CA VAL A 194 -3.85 9.91 6.83
C VAL A 194 -5.16 9.16 6.51
N GLN A 195 -6.30 9.74 6.88
CA GLN A 195 -7.58 9.06 6.93
C GLN A 195 -8.68 9.71 6.07
N SER A 196 -8.37 10.84 5.44
CA SER A 196 -9.32 11.57 4.61
C SER A 196 -8.64 12.22 3.40
N THR A 197 -9.43 12.59 2.39
CA THR A 197 -8.93 13.37 1.24
C THR A 197 -8.39 14.73 1.65
N GLU A 198 -8.96 15.34 2.70
CA GLU A 198 -8.49 16.62 3.24
C GLU A 198 -7.10 16.49 3.87
N ASP A 199 -6.87 15.40 4.62
CA ASP A 199 -5.54 15.10 5.16
C ASP A 199 -4.51 14.96 4.05
N TYR A 200 -4.84 14.25 2.97
CA TYR A 200 -3.95 14.13 1.82
C TYR A 200 -3.65 15.47 1.15
N ARG A 201 -4.64 16.34 0.97
CA ARG A 201 -4.41 17.71 0.45
C ARG A 201 -3.41 18.44 1.32
N ARG A 202 -3.62 18.44 2.64
CA ARG A 202 -2.70 19.04 3.59
C ARG A 202 -1.30 18.44 3.53
N ILE A 203 -1.18 17.11 3.47
CA ILE A 203 0.11 16.41 3.38
C ILE A 203 0.85 16.80 2.09
N LEU A 204 0.17 16.80 0.95
CA LEU A 204 0.77 17.15 -0.33
C LEU A 204 1.20 18.64 -0.41
N GLU A 205 0.56 19.52 0.37
CA GLU A 205 0.92 20.93 0.50
C GLU A 205 2.17 21.16 1.38
N LEU A 206 2.57 20.20 2.24
CA LEU A 206 3.78 20.33 3.07
C LEU A 206 5.04 20.45 2.20
N HIS A 207 5.09 19.75 1.07
CA HIS A 207 6.20 19.82 0.12
C HIS A 207 5.69 19.80 -1.33
N ASP A 208 6.05 20.83 -2.08
CA ASP A 208 5.76 20.92 -3.53
C ASP A 208 6.84 20.16 -4.33
N SER A 209 6.80 18.83 -4.22
CA SER A 209 7.74 17.92 -4.88
C SER A 209 6.99 16.89 -5.70
N SER A 210 7.38 16.68 -6.96
CA SER A 210 6.83 15.60 -7.78
C SER A 210 7.17 14.20 -7.24
N ASN A 211 8.17 14.07 -6.38
CA ASN A 211 8.53 12.81 -5.73
C ASN A 211 7.78 12.56 -4.41
N HIS A 212 6.98 13.52 -3.95
CA HIS A 212 6.13 13.37 -2.78
C HIS A 212 4.68 13.16 -3.21
N GLY A 213 4.14 11.97 -3.01
CA GLY A 213 2.83 11.61 -3.53
C GLY A 213 2.15 10.46 -2.78
N VAL A 214 1.29 9.77 -3.47
CA VAL A 214 0.26 8.92 -2.91
C VAL A 214 0.38 7.48 -3.44
N THR A 215 0.28 6.50 -2.53
CA THR A 215 -0.25 5.18 -2.89
C THR A 215 -1.77 5.27 -2.88
N PHE A 216 -2.38 5.28 -4.05
CA PHE A 216 -3.83 5.35 -4.15
C PHE A 216 -4.44 3.97 -3.85
N CYS A 217 -4.68 3.70 -2.56
CA CYS A 217 -5.36 2.49 -2.11
C CYS A 217 -6.86 2.67 -2.25
N GLN A 218 -7.39 2.31 -3.43
CA GLN A 218 -8.74 2.62 -3.88
C GLN A 218 -9.82 2.22 -2.87
N GLY A 219 -9.70 1.05 -2.24
CA GLY A 219 -10.65 0.62 -1.22
C GLY A 219 -10.65 1.51 0.04
N ASN A 220 -9.50 2.10 0.42
CA ASN A 220 -9.48 3.05 1.54
C ASN A 220 -10.16 4.36 1.17
N PHE A 221 -9.93 4.88 -0.06
CA PHE A 221 -10.64 6.06 -0.54
C PHE A 221 -12.14 5.80 -0.68
N SER A 222 -12.55 4.60 -1.11
CA SER A 222 -13.97 4.20 -1.10
C SER A 222 -14.56 4.22 0.30
N ALA A 223 -13.84 3.70 1.31
CA ALA A 223 -14.26 3.75 2.72
C ALA A 223 -14.33 5.19 3.29
N MET A 224 -13.53 6.12 2.79
CA MET A 224 -13.59 7.55 3.16
C MET A 224 -14.86 8.26 2.67
N ALA A 225 -15.77 7.54 2.01
CA ALA A 225 -17.03 8.06 1.47
C ALA A 225 -16.85 9.25 0.50
N CYS A 226 -15.74 9.29 -0.24
CA CYS A 226 -15.49 10.27 -1.29
C CYS A 226 -15.86 9.72 -2.67
N ASP A 227 -15.99 10.61 -3.66
CA ASP A 227 -16.04 10.20 -5.07
C ASP A 227 -14.63 9.78 -5.50
N THR A 228 -14.37 8.47 -5.47
CA THR A 228 -13.06 7.89 -5.77
C THR A 228 -12.54 8.31 -7.15
N ILE A 229 -13.43 8.43 -8.14
CA ILE A 229 -13.08 8.80 -9.52
C ILE A 229 -12.63 10.26 -9.60
N GLU A 230 -13.35 11.15 -8.90
CA GLU A 230 -12.97 12.56 -8.83
C GLU A 230 -11.66 12.76 -8.09
N VAL A 231 -11.42 12.00 -7.00
CA VAL A 231 -10.16 12.08 -6.22
C VAL A 231 -8.97 11.55 -7.02
N ILE A 232 -9.13 10.51 -7.86
CA ILE A 232 -8.09 10.08 -8.80
C ILE A 232 -7.69 11.25 -9.71
N ARG A 233 -8.67 11.94 -10.32
CA ARG A 233 -8.39 13.09 -11.19
C ARG A 233 -7.79 14.27 -10.45
N GLU A 234 -8.21 14.50 -9.20
CA GLU A 234 -7.70 15.60 -8.37
C GLU A 234 -6.22 15.39 -8.00
N PHE A 235 -5.84 14.18 -7.56
CA PHE A 235 -4.47 13.91 -7.15
C PHE A 235 -3.51 13.77 -8.34
N GLY A 236 -4.04 13.38 -9.50
CA GLY A 236 -3.33 13.47 -10.77
C GLY A 236 -1.95 12.82 -10.74
N ASP A 237 -0.94 13.59 -11.14
CA ASP A 237 0.47 13.17 -11.22
C ASP A 237 1.14 12.90 -9.86
N ARG A 238 0.44 13.16 -8.76
CA ARG A 238 0.90 12.78 -7.41
C ARG A 238 0.58 11.33 -7.04
N ILE A 239 -0.16 10.59 -7.88
CA ILE A 239 -0.39 9.15 -7.69
C ILE A 239 0.80 8.39 -8.27
N HIS A 240 1.58 7.72 -7.41
CA HIS A 240 2.76 6.95 -7.81
C HIS A 240 2.56 5.45 -7.81
N PHE A 241 1.57 4.96 -7.07
CA PHE A 241 1.27 3.55 -6.96
C PHE A 241 -0.23 3.34 -6.71
N VAL A 242 -0.80 2.29 -7.29
CA VAL A 242 -2.23 1.98 -7.15
C VAL A 242 -2.45 0.60 -6.53
N HIS A 243 -3.18 0.58 -5.41
CA HIS A 243 -3.83 -0.62 -4.88
C HIS A 243 -5.26 -0.70 -5.43
N PHE A 244 -5.43 -1.50 -6.45
CA PHE A 244 -6.71 -1.65 -7.15
C PHE A 244 -7.58 -2.67 -6.44
N ARG A 245 -8.39 -2.23 -5.52
CA ARG A 245 -9.35 -3.01 -4.73
C ARG A 245 -10.54 -2.15 -4.34
N ASP A 246 -11.59 -2.75 -3.78
CA ASP A 246 -12.75 -2.01 -3.31
C ASP A 246 -13.30 -2.59 -2.01
N VAL A 247 -14.08 -1.80 -1.28
CA VAL A 247 -14.77 -2.18 -0.07
C VAL A 247 -16.22 -1.75 -0.13
N ASP A 248 -17.09 -2.45 0.58
CA ASP A 248 -18.49 -2.08 0.80
C ASP A 248 -18.67 -1.64 2.24
N GLY A 249 -19.08 -0.39 2.45
CA GLY A 249 -19.24 0.23 3.77
C GLY A 249 -18.59 1.63 3.86
N ASP A 250 -18.19 1.98 5.08
CA ASP A 250 -17.59 3.28 5.42
C ASP A 250 -16.34 3.11 6.29
N GLU A 251 -15.71 4.22 6.68
CA GLU A 251 -14.46 4.23 7.48
C GLU A 251 -14.60 3.52 8.84
N ARG A 252 -15.82 3.36 9.35
CA ARG A 252 -16.09 2.71 10.65
C ARG A 252 -16.54 1.26 10.52
N ASN A 253 -17.06 0.87 9.35
CA ASN A 253 -17.54 -0.49 9.13
C ASN A 253 -17.56 -0.84 7.65
N PHE A 254 -16.66 -1.70 7.23
CA PHE A 254 -16.58 -2.14 5.83
C PHE A 254 -16.19 -3.60 5.69
N VAL A 255 -16.45 -4.14 4.51
CA VAL A 255 -16.05 -5.48 4.09
C VAL A 255 -15.34 -5.38 2.75
N GLU A 256 -14.21 -6.08 2.63
CA GLU A 256 -13.51 -6.22 1.34
C GLU A 256 -14.40 -6.91 0.31
N THR A 257 -14.39 -6.42 -0.92
CA THR A 257 -15.23 -6.98 -1.98
C THR A 257 -14.41 -7.80 -2.98
N TRP A 258 -15.09 -8.51 -3.86
CA TRP A 258 -14.49 -8.92 -5.11
C TRP A 258 -14.24 -7.69 -5.98
N HIS A 259 -13.23 -7.74 -6.87
CA HIS A 259 -12.88 -6.62 -7.74
C HIS A 259 -13.98 -6.21 -8.72
N ASP A 260 -14.96 -7.09 -8.94
CA ASP A 260 -16.13 -6.88 -9.82
C ASP A 260 -17.45 -6.68 -9.05
N GLU A 261 -17.40 -6.46 -7.73
CA GLU A 261 -18.63 -6.50 -6.87
C GLU A 261 -18.77 -5.29 -5.95
N GLY A 262 -17.76 -4.46 -5.80
CA GLY A 262 -17.76 -3.28 -4.94
C GLY A 262 -18.58 -2.10 -5.50
N PRO A 263 -18.77 -1.04 -4.71
CA PRO A 263 -19.53 0.15 -5.12
C PRO A 263 -18.80 1.01 -6.15
N THR A 264 -17.48 0.94 -6.26
CA THR A 264 -16.71 1.73 -7.21
C THR A 264 -16.87 1.18 -8.63
N ASP A 265 -17.16 2.06 -9.59
CA ASP A 265 -17.08 1.71 -11.01
C ASP A 265 -15.60 1.52 -11.41
N MET A 266 -15.14 0.27 -11.34
CA MET A 266 -13.75 -0.10 -11.57
C MET A 266 -13.27 0.22 -12.99
N LYS A 267 -14.19 0.21 -13.97
CA LYS A 267 -13.88 0.63 -15.33
C LYS A 267 -13.66 2.14 -15.41
N ALA A 268 -14.53 2.92 -14.80
CA ALA A 268 -14.38 4.37 -14.73
C ALA A 268 -13.09 4.76 -13.95
N ALA A 269 -12.68 3.97 -12.95
CA ALA A 269 -11.42 4.17 -12.26
C ALA A 269 -10.21 3.99 -13.21
N ILE A 270 -10.18 2.93 -14.03
CA ILE A 270 -9.13 2.74 -15.04
C ILE A 270 -9.13 3.90 -16.06
N GLU A 271 -10.30 4.34 -16.50
CA GLU A 271 -10.42 5.50 -17.40
C GLU A 271 -9.88 6.78 -16.73
N ALA A 272 -10.15 6.98 -15.43
CA ALA A 272 -9.63 8.12 -14.69
C ALA A 272 -8.10 8.09 -14.54
N TYR A 273 -7.50 6.91 -14.28
CA TYR A 273 -6.04 6.77 -14.28
C TYR A 273 -5.43 7.08 -15.65
N ARG A 274 -6.08 6.67 -16.74
CA ARG A 274 -5.68 7.04 -18.11
C ARG A 274 -5.79 8.55 -18.36
N ASP A 275 -6.88 9.16 -17.92
CA ASP A 275 -7.12 10.60 -18.09
C ASP A 275 -6.03 11.47 -17.46
N ILE A 276 -5.45 11.02 -16.33
CA ILE A 276 -4.32 11.70 -15.66
C ILE A 276 -2.95 11.30 -16.20
N GLY A 277 -2.88 10.37 -17.14
CA GLY A 277 -1.62 9.88 -17.71
C GLY A 277 -0.83 8.97 -16.76
N PHE A 278 -1.50 8.26 -15.84
CA PHE A 278 -0.83 7.31 -14.96
C PHE A 278 -0.39 6.06 -15.74
N GLU A 279 0.92 5.81 -15.77
CA GLU A 279 1.55 4.66 -16.43
C GLU A 279 2.23 3.71 -15.42
N GLY A 280 2.13 4.03 -14.13
CA GLY A 280 2.85 3.35 -13.06
C GLY A 280 2.27 2.00 -12.63
N PRO A 281 2.82 1.42 -11.55
CA PRO A 281 2.44 0.11 -11.06
C PRO A 281 1.01 0.11 -10.47
N ILE A 282 0.21 -0.88 -10.91
CA ILE A 282 -1.13 -1.17 -10.42
C ILE A 282 -1.22 -2.62 -9.96
N ARG A 283 -1.57 -2.86 -8.71
CA ARG A 283 -1.68 -4.20 -8.16
C ARG A 283 -3.04 -4.48 -7.52
N PRO A 284 -3.54 -5.73 -7.58
CA PRO A 284 -4.57 -6.16 -6.66
C PRO A 284 -4.02 -6.12 -5.22
N ASP A 285 -4.84 -5.64 -4.29
CA ASP A 285 -4.49 -5.68 -2.89
C ASP A 285 -5.26 -6.80 -2.18
N HIS A 286 -6.24 -6.50 -1.34
CA HIS A 286 -7.00 -7.53 -0.67
C HIS A 286 -7.96 -8.26 -1.62
N VAL A 287 -8.01 -9.58 -1.46
CA VAL A 287 -8.83 -10.47 -2.28
C VAL A 287 -9.60 -11.45 -1.41
N PRO A 288 -10.79 -11.89 -1.83
CA PRO A 288 -11.51 -12.94 -1.11
C PRO A 288 -10.75 -14.27 -1.14
N ARG A 289 -10.87 -15.04 -0.05
CA ARG A 289 -10.40 -16.41 0.03
C ARG A 289 -11.42 -17.34 -0.62
N MET A 290 -10.94 -18.14 -1.56
CA MET A 290 -11.80 -19.08 -2.30
C MET A 290 -11.76 -20.50 -1.69
N VAL A 291 -12.66 -21.38 -2.18
CA VAL A 291 -12.71 -22.76 -1.77
C VAL A 291 -11.37 -23.48 -1.99
N GLY A 292 -10.94 -24.26 -0.98
CA GLY A 292 -9.67 -24.99 -1.03
C GLY A 292 -8.44 -24.20 -0.63
N GLU A 293 -8.59 -22.94 -0.21
CA GLU A 293 -7.48 -22.11 0.27
C GLU A 293 -7.40 -21.99 1.80
N SER A 294 -8.51 -22.25 2.53
CA SER A 294 -8.56 -22.10 3.99
C SER A 294 -7.68 -23.08 4.76
N ASP A 295 -7.36 -24.22 4.17
CA ASP A 295 -6.61 -25.29 4.82
C ASP A 295 -5.10 -25.17 4.62
N ARG A 296 -4.62 -24.09 4.02
CA ARG A 296 -3.21 -23.86 3.71
C ARG A 296 -2.55 -23.05 4.80
N GLU A 297 -1.39 -23.52 5.27
CA GLU A 297 -0.58 -22.84 6.31
C GLU A 297 -0.09 -21.43 5.87
N ASP A 298 0.06 -21.21 4.54
CA ASP A 298 0.53 -19.95 3.96
C ASP A 298 -0.63 -19.03 3.49
N ALA A 299 -1.87 -19.41 3.77
CA ALA A 299 -3.05 -18.63 3.37
C ALA A 299 -3.31 -17.47 4.33
N MET A 300 -2.69 -16.32 4.08
CA MET A 300 -3.01 -15.10 4.78
C MET A 300 -4.34 -14.52 4.28
N ALA A 301 -5.24 -14.17 5.19
CA ALA A 301 -6.51 -13.56 4.84
C ALA A 301 -6.29 -12.27 4.03
N GLY A 302 -7.04 -12.11 2.95
CA GLY A 302 -6.87 -10.99 2.01
C GLY A 302 -5.78 -11.19 0.94
N TYR A 303 -4.92 -12.22 1.04
CA TYR A 303 -3.76 -12.39 0.15
C TYR A 303 -3.63 -13.81 -0.42
N THR A 304 -4.76 -14.47 -0.69
CA THR A 304 -4.77 -15.83 -1.23
C THR A 304 -4.55 -15.88 -2.75
N ASP A 305 -4.02 -17.01 -3.24
CA ASP A 305 -3.59 -17.11 -4.63
C ASP A 305 -4.73 -17.07 -5.63
N MET A 306 -5.84 -17.81 -5.39
CA MET A 306 -6.95 -17.86 -6.34
C MET A 306 -7.69 -16.53 -6.44
N GLY A 307 -7.88 -15.84 -5.31
CA GLY A 307 -8.41 -14.48 -5.30
C GLY A 307 -7.53 -13.52 -6.11
N ARG A 308 -6.20 -13.62 -5.96
CA ARG A 308 -5.24 -12.81 -6.76
C ARG A 308 -5.27 -13.16 -8.23
N LEU A 309 -5.40 -14.43 -8.59
CA LEU A 309 -5.55 -14.87 -9.99
C LEU A 309 -6.75 -14.21 -10.65
N PHE A 310 -7.90 -14.21 -9.95
CA PHE A 310 -9.10 -13.54 -10.43
C PHE A 310 -8.86 -12.03 -10.59
N ALA A 311 -8.34 -11.38 -9.55
CA ALA A 311 -8.13 -9.94 -9.54
C ALA A 311 -7.15 -9.46 -10.63
N ILE A 312 -6.03 -10.17 -10.84
CA ILE A 312 -5.07 -9.85 -11.91
C ILE A 312 -5.73 -10.02 -13.28
N GLY A 313 -6.49 -11.12 -13.48
CA GLY A 313 -7.22 -11.34 -14.73
C GLY A 313 -8.24 -10.24 -15.00
N TYR A 314 -8.93 -9.76 -13.96
CA TYR A 314 -9.88 -8.67 -14.06
C TYR A 314 -9.20 -7.33 -14.41
N ILE A 315 -8.11 -6.98 -13.71
CA ILE A 315 -7.30 -5.78 -14.01
C ILE A 315 -6.84 -5.81 -15.47
N LYS A 316 -6.22 -6.90 -15.91
CA LYS A 316 -5.74 -7.05 -17.29
C LYS A 316 -6.86 -6.90 -18.32
N GLY A 317 -8.04 -7.44 -18.03
CA GLY A 317 -9.21 -7.29 -18.91
C GLY A 317 -9.76 -5.86 -18.96
N LEU A 318 -9.54 -5.04 -17.93
CA LEU A 318 -9.90 -3.62 -17.94
C LEU A 318 -8.85 -2.75 -18.66
N LEU A 319 -7.60 -3.20 -18.68
CA LEU A 319 -6.51 -2.49 -19.34
C LEU A 319 -6.47 -2.74 -20.88
N GLU A 320 -7.11 -3.79 -21.37
CA GLU A 320 -7.28 -4.06 -22.82
C GLU A 320 -8.29 -3.09 -23.47
#